data_3312894b7caeebd9d7d12c55062a5e2f
#
_entry.id   3312894b7caeebd9d7d12c55062a5e2f
#
_cell.length_a   1.000
_cell.length_b   1.000
_cell.length_c   1.000
_cell.angle_alpha   90.00
_cell.angle_beta   90.00
_cell.angle_gamma   90.00
#
_symmetry.space_group_name_H-M   'P 1'
#
loop_
_entity.id
_entity.type
_entity.pdbx_description
1 polymer ?
#
loop_
_entity_poly.entity_id
_entity_poly.type
_entity_poly.pdbx_seq_one_letter_code
_entity_poly.pdbx_strand_id
1 'polypeptide(L)'
;MMEYTLFGESHGPAVGVLLQNVPAGLPVDNQLIQADLLRRRASGGLATGRHEADEVEFLSGVFQGKTTGDALVAVLRNRDVRSADYAALKDTPRPGHADYAAFVRAGGHNDYRGGGRFSGRLTAPLTVAGSLAKTYLQTQGITVSARIVDEEALRQRAAEAREAGDSVGGRIRCTVTGVPAGLGGPDWRDTVESEISRHVFAVPAVKAIGFGDGEGFAALRGSEANDAFYTDGASVYTKTNRTGGINGGVTNGMDIIFTVTFRPTPSIASPQETVDLHRMENTTVTVGGRHDSCVVLRAAPAVEAAAALAICRLLPADSDTLAGLRRQLDDVDEQMTALLARRLTLAGEIGRVKAAQGLPVLDKAREAAVLASRGDLLPQRRTQVERLFRLLMAESREEQERHG
;
A
#
# COMPACT_ATOMS: atom_id res chain seq x y z
N MET A 1 -2.56 -6.35 9.16
CA MET A 1 -2.63 -6.51 7.68
C MET A 1 -3.18 -5.24 7.05
N MET A 2 -2.39 -4.55 6.20
CA MET A 2 -2.82 -3.32 5.53
C MET A 2 -3.88 -3.61 4.48
N GLU A 3 -5.02 -2.92 4.55
CA GLU A 3 -6.14 -3.07 3.61
C GLU A 3 -6.42 -1.75 2.91
N TYR A 4 -6.94 -1.81 1.67
CA TYR A 4 -7.24 -0.60 0.92
C TYR A 4 -8.53 -0.72 0.11
N THR A 5 -9.20 0.41 -0.04
CA THR A 5 -10.35 0.59 -0.94
C THR A 5 -10.14 1.83 -1.79
N LEU A 6 -10.09 1.64 -3.12
CA LEU A 6 -10.06 2.76 -4.06
C LEU A 6 -11.48 3.25 -4.30
N PHE A 7 -11.67 4.55 -4.42
CA PHE A 7 -12.97 5.17 -4.71
C PHE A 7 -12.87 6.32 -5.72
N GLY A 8 -14.03 6.75 -6.22
CA GLY A 8 -14.15 7.81 -7.20
C GLY A 8 -14.10 7.33 -8.65
N GLU A 9 -14.38 8.22 -9.57
CA GLU A 9 -14.45 8.03 -11.02
C GLU A 9 -13.52 9.02 -11.74
N SER A 10 -13.13 8.66 -12.97
CA SER A 10 -12.19 9.45 -13.78
C SER A 10 -12.62 10.91 -14.00
N HIS A 11 -13.90 11.15 -14.17
CA HIS A 11 -14.50 12.46 -14.39
C HIS A 11 -15.40 12.92 -13.23
N GLY A 12 -15.37 12.21 -12.10
CA GLY A 12 -15.90 12.69 -10.83
C GLY A 12 -15.00 13.79 -10.22
N PRO A 13 -15.39 14.37 -9.08
CA PRO A 13 -14.64 15.47 -8.47
C PRO A 13 -13.25 15.06 -7.98
N ALA A 14 -13.07 13.81 -7.60
CA ALA A 14 -11.80 13.26 -7.12
C ALA A 14 -11.73 11.74 -7.29
N VAL A 15 -10.52 11.19 -7.24
CA VAL A 15 -10.25 9.79 -6.96
C VAL A 15 -9.50 9.68 -5.65
N GLY A 16 -9.62 8.57 -4.92
CA GLY A 16 -8.96 8.44 -3.64
C GLY A 16 -8.79 7.00 -3.18
N VAL A 17 -8.13 6.87 -2.04
CA VAL A 17 -7.95 5.61 -1.33
C VAL A 17 -8.28 5.77 0.15
N LEU A 18 -8.98 4.79 0.68
CA LEU A 18 -9.09 4.51 2.11
C LEU A 18 -8.11 3.38 2.43
N LEU A 19 -7.19 3.62 3.35
CA LEU A 19 -6.29 2.62 3.91
C LEU A 19 -6.68 2.35 5.36
N GLN A 20 -6.67 1.08 5.73
CA GLN A 20 -6.93 0.59 7.09
C GLN A 20 -5.76 -0.27 7.56
N ASN A 21 -5.59 -0.36 8.88
CA ASN A 21 -4.53 -1.13 9.50
C ASN A 21 -3.11 -0.70 9.04
N VAL A 22 -2.93 0.60 8.81
CA VAL A 22 -1.61 1.19 8.61
C VAL A 22 -0.97 1.36 10.00
N PRO A 23 0.26 0.88 10.24
CA PRO A 23 0.91 1.04 11.53
C PRO A 23 0.98 2.51 11.95
N ALA A 24 0.73 2.81 13.23
CA ALA A 24 0.92 4.15 13.76
C ALA A 24 2.41 4.55 13.75
N GLY A 25 2.68 5.85 13.57
CA GLY A 25 4.04 6.38 13.60
C GLY A 25 4.86 6.20 12.31
N LEU A 26 4.28 5.56 11.28
CA LEU A 26 4.96 5.43 9.97
C LEU A 26 5.13 6.81 9.33
N PRO A 27 6.34 7.21 8.93
CA PRO A 27 6.54 8.47 8.23
C PRO A 27 5.77 8.52 6.90
N VAL A 28 5.09 9.62 6.64
CA VAL A 28 4.47 9.89 5.33
C VAL A 28 5.51 10.58 4.46
N ASP A 29 6.22 9.79 3.65
CA ASP A 29 7.25 10.29 2.74
C ASP A 29 6.60 10.92 1.49
N ASN A 30 6.34 12.22 1.58
CA ASN A 30 5.76 12.98 0.47
C ASN A 30 6.68 13.02 -0.76
N GLN A 31 8.01 12.91 -0.60
CA GLN A 31 8.94 12.90 -1.73
C GLN A 31 8.83 11.59 -2.51
N LEU A 32 8.78 10.46 -1.82
CA LEU A 32 8.54 9.15 -2.43
C LEU A 32 7.19 9.11 -3.15
N ILE A 33 6.12 9.58 -2.48
CA ILE A 33 4.76 9.62 -3.06
C ILE A 33 4.75 10.45 -4.35
N GLN A 34 5.34 11.66 -4.33
CA GLN A 34 5.39 12.52 -5.51
C GLN A 34 6.28 11.95 -6.63
N ALA A 35 7.41 11.32 -6.28
CA ALA A 35 8.27 10.65 -7.25
C ALA A 35 7.54 9.51 -7.97
N ASP A 36 6.81 8.68 -7.25
CA ASP A 36 6.02 7.58 -7.83
C ASP A 36 4.85 8.09 -8.68
N LEU A 37 4.16 9.13 -8.23
CA LEU A 37 3.10 9.79 -9.02
C LEU A 37 3.66 10.44 -10.28
N LEU A 38 4.87 11.01 -10.23
CA LEU A 38 5.54 11.58 -11.39
C LEU A 38 5.93 10.49 -12.41
N ARG A 39 6.46 9.36 -11.96
CA ARG A 39 6.75 8.19 -12.82
C ARG A 39 5.49 7.65 -13.50
N ARG A 40 4.32 7.78 -12.87
CA ARG A 40 3.02 7.43 -13.44
C ARG A 40 2.60 8.41 -14.55
N ARG A 41 3.15 9.63 -14.59
CA ARG A 41 2.97 10.55 -15.71
C ARG A 41 3.91 10.13 -16.82
N ALA A 42 3.38 9.65 -17.93
CA ALA A 42 4.24 9.28 -19.03
C ALA A 42 4.96 10.51 -19.61
N SER A 43 6.24 10.38 -19.85
CA SER A 43 7.09 11.38 -20.52
C SER A 43 7.23 11.07 -22.01
N GLY A 44 7.55 12.06 -22.83
CA GLY A 44 7.99 11.88 -24.21
C GLY A 44 6.88 11.83 -25.27
N GLY A 45 5.72 12.45 -25.03
CA GLY A 45 4.68 12.61 -26.07
C GLY A 45 3.90 11.36 -26.46
N LEU A 46 4.26 10.16 -25.98
CA LEU A 46 3.59 8.88 -26.25
C LEU A 46 2.41 8.61 -25.31
N ALA A 47 2.21 9.47 -24.32
CA ALA A 47 1.14 9.39 -23.34
C ALA A 47 -0.01 10.34 -23.65
N THR A 48 -1.12 10.10 -22.92
CA THR A 48 -2.28 11.00 -22.92
C THR A 48 -1.87 12.43 -22.60
N GLY A 49 -2.48 13.40 -23.30
CA GLY A 49 -2.32 14.83 -23.02
C GLY A 49 -3.11 15.31 -21.79
N ARG A 50 -3.64 14.42 -20.93
CA ARG A 50 -4.25 14.80 -19.66
C ARG A 50 -3.17 15.15 -18.65
N HIS A 51 -3.25 16.36 -18.09
CA HIS A 51 -2.29 16.89 -17.12
C HIS A 51 -2.99 17.12 -15.78
N GLU A 52 -2.76 16.21 -14.84
CA GLU A 52 -3.21 16.36 -13.45
C GLU A 52 -2.01 16.70 -12.56
N ALA A 53 -2.20 17.64 -11.64
CA ALA A 53 -1.15 17.98 -10.68
C ALA A 53 -0.82 16.80 -9.76
N ASP A 54 -1.80 15.91 -9.53
CA ASP A 54 -1.71 14.75 -8.63
C ASP A 54 -1.23 15.15 -7.22
N GLU A 55 -1.70 16.32 -6.75
CA GLU A 55 -1.51 16.75 -5.37
C GLU A 55 -2.34 15.85 -4.44
N VAL A 56 -1.69 15.28 -3.45
CA VAL A 56 -2.35 14.38 -2.49
C VAL A 56 -2.84 15.19 -1.30
N GLU A 57 -4.15 15.11 -1.01
CA GLU A 57 -4.77 15.64 0.19
C GLU A 57 -5.04 14.48 1.16
N PHE A 58 -4.40 14.48 2.33
CA PHE A 58 -4.73 13.55 3.41
C PHE A 58 -5.87 14.13 4.25
N LEU A 59 -7.03 13.48 4.24
CA LEU A 59 -8.23 13.93 4.97
C LEU A 59 -8.29 13.37 6.39
N SER A 60 -7.64 12.21 6.65
CA SER A 60 -7.56 11.57 7.96
C SER A 60 -6.36 10.62 8.02
N GLY A 61 -6.04 10.14 9.23
CA GLY A 61 -5.02 9.12 9.46
C GLY A 61 -3.57 9.62 9.40
N VAL A 62 -3.34 10.94 9.31
CA VAL A 62 -2.00 11.55 9.30
C VAL A 62 -1.96 12.73 10.26
N PHE A 63 -0.97 12.76 11.14
CA PHE A 63 -0.70 13.86 12.06
C PHE A 63 0.81 14.11 12.16
N GLN A 64 1.24 15.37 12.03
CA GLN A 64 2.65 15.80 12.06
C GLN A 64 3.57 14.95 11.12
N GLY A 65 3.07 14.62 9.92
CA GLY A 65 3.84 13.87 8.93
C GLY A 65 3.99 12.38 9.20
N LYS A 66 3.24 11.82 10.16
CA LYS A 66 3.20 10.40 10.50
C LYS A 66 1.79 9.86 10.50
N THR A 67 1.63 8.57 10.26
CA THR A 67 0.34 7.89 10.37
C THR A 67 -0.10 7.79 11.82
N THR A 68 -1.43 7.83 12.07
CA THR A 68 -2.00 7.74 13.44
C THR A 68 -2.39 6.32 13.84
N GLY A 69 -2.43 5.38 12.89
CA GLY A 69 -3.00 4.04 13.10
C GLY A 69 -4.49 3.95 12.78
N ASP A 70 -5.18 5.09 12.71
CA ASP A 70 -6.58 5.16 12.29
C ASP A 70 -6.74 5.01 10.77
N ALA A 71 -8.00 4.98 10.31
CA ALA A 71 -8.32 4.96 8.89
C ALA A 71 -7.71 6.17 8.17
N LEU A 72 -6.81 5.90 7.23
CA LEU A 72 -6.15 6.93 6.43
C LEU A 72 -6.91 7.14 5.12
N VAL A 73 -7.32 8.37 4.85
CA VAL A 73 -7.99 8.76 3.62
C VAL A 73 -7.13 9.75 2.86
N ALA A 74 -6.78 9.39 1.63
CA ALA A 74 -6.05 10.25 0.70
C ALA A 74 -6.87 10.47 -0.57
N VAL A 75 -6.95 11.71 -1.04
CA VAL A 75 -7.67 12.10 -2.26
C VAL A 75 -6.78 12.87 -3.23
N LEU A 76 -7.07 12.72 -4.52
CA LEU A 76 -6.47 13.47 -5.62
C LEU A 76 -7.60 14.10 -6.43
N ARG A 77 -7.63 15.43 -6.51
CA ARG A 77 -8.65 16.17 -7.25
C ARG A 77 -8.51 15.97 -8.75
N ASN A 78 -9.62 15.82 -9.44
CA ASN A 78 -9.67 15.81 -10.91
C ASN A 78 -9.89 17.24 -11.40
N ARG A 79 -8.89 17.82 -12.06
CA ARG A 79 -8.94 19.22 -12.55
C ARG A 79 -8.98 19.30 -14.07
N ASP A 80 -8.35 18.37 -14.79
CA ASP A 80 -8.33 18.33 -16.27
C ASP A 80 -9.32 17.29 -16.81
N VAL A 81 -10.62 17.60 -16.72
CA VAL A 81 -11.72 16.76 -17.22
C VAL A 81 -12.37 17.34 -18.45
N ARG A 82 -12.50 16.56 -19.53
CA ARG A 82 -13.17 16.92 -20.78
C ARG A 82 -14.31 15.95 -21.07
N SER A 83 -15.39 16.09 -20.33
CA SER A 83 -16.53 15.15 -20.37
C SER A 83 -17.25 15.11 -21.71
N ALA A 84 -17.22 16.19 -22.48
CA ALA A 84 -17.85 16.27 -23.80
C ALA A 84 -17.27 15.26 -24.81
N ASP A 85 -15.96 14.93 -24.69
CA ASP A 85 -15.29 13.98 -25.59
C ASP A 85 -15.89 12.55 -25.51
N TYR A 86 -16.67 12.27 -24.47
CA TYR A 86 -17.26 10.95 -24.20
C TYR A 86 -18.77 10.87 -24.46
N ALA A 87 -19.41 11.95 -24.89
CA ALA A 87 -20.87 11.97 -25.10
C ALA A 87 -21.33 10.92 -26.13
N ALA A 88 -20.56 10.76 -27.23
CA ALA A 88 -20.85 9.77 -28.26
C ALA A 88 -20.61 8.31 -27.80
N LEU A 89 -19.85 8.09 -26.73
CA LEU A 89 -19.52 6.76 -26.20
C LEU A 89 -20.55 6.25 -25.20
N LYS A 90 -21.58 7.05 -24.87
CA LYS A 90 -22.61 6.68 -23.91
C LYS A 90 -23.32 5.39 -24.32
N ASP A 91 -23.74 5.32 -25.57
CA ASP A 91 -24.54 4.23 -26.12
C ASP A 91 -23.73 3.34 -27.08
N THR A 92 -22.49 3.73 -27.43
CA THR A 92 -21.58 3.03 -28.35
C THR A 92 -20.32 2.59 -27.59
N PRO A 93 -20.30 1.39 -26.97
CA PRO A 93 -19.19 0.94 -26.14
C PRO A 93 -17.94 0.71 -26.98
N ARG A 94 -16.78 1.12 -26.46
CA ARG A 94 -15.47 0.86 -27.09
C ARG A 94 -15.14 -0.63 -27.05
N PRO A 95 -14.79 -1.24 -28.18
CA PRO A 95 -14.35 -2.63 -28.21
C PRO A 95 -13.18 -2.87 -27.26
N GLY A 96 -13.25 -3.94 -26.49
CA GLY A 96 -12.21 -4.28 -25.52
C GLY A 96 -12.10 -3.38 -24.28
N HIS A 97 -12.87 -2.30 -24.16
CA HIS A 97 -12.99 -1.53 -22.92
C HIS A 97 -14.07 -2.13 -22.00
N ALA A 98 -14.12 -1.68 -20.76
CA ALA A 98 -15.13 -2.11 -19.80
C ALA A 98 -16.52 -1.48 -20.02
N ASP A 99 -16.71 -0.62 -21.04
CA ASP A 99 -17.94 0.19 -21.23
C ASP A 99 -19.19 -0.66 -21.22
N TYR A 100 -19.24 -1.72 -22.06
CA TYR A 100 -20.39 -2.64 -22.12
C TYR A 100 -20.60 -3.41 -20.82
N ALA A 101 -19.52 -3.97 -20.27
CA ALA A 101 -19.61 -4.73 -19.01
C ALA A 101 -20.03 -3.84 -17.82
N ALA A 102 -19.57 -2.58 -17.79
CA ALA A 102 -19.98 -1.59 -16.81
C ALA A 102 -21.47 -1.20 -16.96
N PHE A 103 -21.92 -1.00 -18.20
CA PHE A 103 -23.32 -0.73 -18.51
C PHE A 103 -24.24 -1.85 -18.00
N VAL A 104 -23.93 -3.10 -18.34
CA VAL A 104 -24.71 -4.27 -17.91
C VAL A 104 -24.70 -4.41 -16.38
N ARG A 105 -23.53 -4.30 -15.76
CA ARG A 105 -23.38 -4.43 -14.30
C ARG A 105 -24.17 -3.39 -13.52
N ALA A 106 -24.24 -2.17 -14.04
CA ALA A 106 -24.91 -1.04 -13.38
C ALA A 106 -26.35 -0.81 -13.87
N GLY A 107 -26.90 -1.68 -14.73
CA GLY A 107 -28.22 -1.49 -15.32
C GLY A 107 -28.35 -0.16 -16.09
N GLY A 108 -27.27 0.30 -16.74
CA GLY A 108 -27.21 1.56 -17.47
C GLY A 108 -26.89 2.81 -16.62
N HIS A 109 -26.66 2.68 -15.32
CA HIS A 109 -26.40 3.79 -14.38
C HIS A 109 -24.89 4.04 -14.12
N ASN A 110 -23.98 3.47 -14.92
CA ASN A 110 -22.55 3.70 -14.78
C ASN A 110 -22.15 5.09 -15.28
N ASP A 111 -21.14 5.70 -14.65
CA ASP A 111 -20.46 6.87 -15.23
C ASP A 111 -19.55 6.42 -16.37
N TYR A 112 -19.97 6.68 -17.61
CA TYR A 112 -19.23 6.32 -18.84
C TYR A 112 -18.06 7.28 -19.13
N ARG A 113 -18.05 8.48 -18.53
CA ARG A 113 -17.09 9.55 -18.84
C ARG A 113 -15.68 9.13 -18.42
N GLY A 114 -14.74 9.19 -19.37
CA GLY A 114 -13.35 8.82 -19.14
C GLY A 114 -13.14 7.38 -18.66
N GLY A 115 -14.12 6.49 -18.89
CA GLY A 115 -14.12 5.11 -18.42
C GLY A 115 -14.52 4.95 -16.94
N GLY A 116 -14.96 6.02 -16.28
CA GLY A 116 -15.51 6.00 -14.93
C GLY A 116 -14.59 5.32 -13.92
N ARG A 117 -15.12 4.33 -13.23
CA ARG A 117 -14.40 3.49 -12.25
C ARG A 117 -13.32 2.59 -12.88
N PHE A 118 -13.45 2.27 -14.18
CA PHE A 118 -12.53 1.37 -14.90
C PHE A 118 -11.37 2.12 -15.58
N SER A 119 -11.28 3.41 -15.34
CA SER A 119 -10.21 4.25 -15.88
C SER A 119 -8.85 3.95 -15.25
N GLY A 120 -7.79 4.06 -16.05
CA GLY A 120 -6.41 4.07 -15.55
C GLY A 120 -6.11 5.20 -14.55
N ARG A 121 -7.00 6.21 -14.43
CA ARG A 121 -6.89 7.28 -13.42
C ARG A 121 -6.84 6.74 -11.99
N LEU A 122 -7.54 5.63 -11.72
CA LEU A 122 -7.56 5.00 -10.40
C LEU A 122 -6.24 4.36 -9.99
N THR A 123 -5.27 4.25 -10.88
CA THR A 123 -3.91 3.89 -10.49
C THR A 123 -3.19 4.99 -9.71
N ALA A 124 -3.67 6.26 -9.73
CA ALA A 124 -3.07 7.33 -8.95
C ALA A 124 -3.25 7.11 -7.42
N PRO A 125 -4.46 6.94 -6.88
CA PRO A 125 -4.62 6.61 -5.47
C PRO A 125 -4.04 5.23 -5.10
N LEU A 126 -4.00 4.26 -6.02
CA LEU A 126 -3.28 3.00 -5.80
C LEU A 126 -1.78 3.25 -5.58
N THR A 127 -1.17 4.14 -6.38
CA THR A 127 0.24 4.53 -6.24
C THR A 127 0.50 5.17 -4.88
N VAL A 128 -0.39 6.06 -4.40
CA VAL A 128 -0.27 6.66 -3.06
C VAL A 128 -0.26 5.57 -1.98
N ALA A 129 -1.22 4.64 -2.04
CA ALA A 129 -1.28 3.50 -1.12
C ALA A 129 -0.01 2.64 -1.18
N GLY A 130 0.47 2.38 -2.40
CA GLY A 130 1.70 1.61 -2.63
C GLY A 130 2.96 2.30 -2.11
N SER A 131 3.05 3.64 -2.21
CA SER A 131 4.19 4.38 -1.65
C SER A 131 4.23 4.27 -0.13
N LEU A 132 3.08 4.37 0.56
CA LEU A 132 2.98 4.13 2.00
C LEU A 132 3.34 2.68 2.36
N ALA A 133 2.87 1.70 1.57
CA ALA A 133 3.24 0.30 1.73
C ALA A 133 4.76 0.09 1.54
N LYS A 134 5.38 0.72 0.53
CA LYS A 134 6.84 0.67 0.33
C LYS A 134 7.60 1.28 1.50
N THR A 135 7.15 2.41 2.05
CA THR A 135 7.73 3.01 3.26
C THR A 135 7.71 2.02 4.44
N TYR A 136 6.58 1.34 4.66
CA TYR A 136 6.49 0.31 5.69
C TYR A 136 7.43 -0.88 5.41
N LEU A 137 7.44 -1.39 4.18
CA LEU A 137 8.31 -2.51 3.79
C LEU A 137 9.80 -2.18 3.96
N GLN A 138 10.22 -0.95 3.69
CA GLN A 138 11.59 -0.50 3.93
C GLN A 138 12.00 -0.61 5.40
N THR A 139 11.07 -0.38 6.35
CA THR A 139 11.36 -0.60 7.79
C THR A 139 11.60 -2.07 8.12
N GLN A 140 11.15 -2.99 7.26
CA GLN A 140 11.36 -4.44 7.37
C GLN A 140 12.55 -4.94 6.52
N GLY A 141 13.30 -4.03 5.89
CA GLY A 141 14.41 -4.39 4.98
C GLY A 141 13.94 -4.91 3.60
N ILE A 142 12.66 -4.74 3.26
CA ILE A 142 12.08 -5.21 2.00
C ILE A 142 11.97 -4.05 1.00
N THR A 143 12.37 -4.29 -0.25
CA THR A 143 12.31 -3.30 -1.33
C THR A 143 11.51 -3.85 -2.51
N VAL A 144 10.69 -3.00 -3.12
CA VAL A 144 9.90 -3.33 -4.32
C VAL A 144 10.29 -2.42 -5.45
N SER A 145 10.60 -2.98 -6.62
CA SER A 145 10.95 -2.24 -7.82
C SER A 145 10.34 -2.88 -9.07
N ALA A 146 10.01 -2.06 -10.06
CA ALA A 146 9.53 -2.58 -11.35
C ALA A 146 10.17 -1.81 -12.51
N ARG A 147 10.41 -2.55 -13.60
CA ARG A 147 10.97 -2.02 -14.85
C ARG A 147 10.24 -2.56 -16.06
N ILE A 148 10.20 -1.76 -17.11
CA ILE A 148 9.66 -2.16 -18.41
C ILE A 148 10.65 -3.16 -19.04
N VAL A 149 10.11 -4.25 -19.59
CA VAL A 149 10.91 -5.23 -20.35
C VAL A 149 11.09 -4.68 -21.77
N ASP A 150 12.34 -4.65 -22.25
CA ASP A 150 12.71 -4.16 -23.58
C ASP A 150 12.16 -2.75 -23.86
N GLU A 151 12.40 -1.80 -22.93
CA GLU A 151 11.77 -0.47 -22.93
C GLU A 151 12.03 0.31 -24.23
N GLU A 152 13.25 0.27 -24.77
CA GLU A 152 13.61 1.00 -25.98
C GLU A 152 12.81 0.50 -27.19
N ALA A 153 12.78 -0.82 -27.41
CA ALA A 153 11.98 -1.44 -28.47
C ALA A 153 10.48 -1.19 -28.27
N LEU A 154 10.00 -1.16 -27.01
CA LEU A 154 8.61 -0.84 -26.73
C LEU A 154 8.27 0.63 -27.07
N ARG A 155 9.17 1.57 -26.78
CA ARG A 155 8.99 2.99 -27.12
C ARG A 155 8.92 3.19 -28.62
N GLN A 156 9.78 2.51 -29.40
CA GLN A 156 9.74 2.56 -30.85
C GLN A 156 8.39 2.02 -31.39
N ARG A 157 7.97 0.84 -30.96
CA ARG A 157 6.67 0.26 -31.35
C ARG A 157 5.48 1.14 -30.97
N ALA A 158 5.54 1.81 -29.80
CA ALA A 158 4.51 2.73 -29.36
C ALA A 158 4.44 4.01 -30.22
N ALA A 159 5.57 4.48 -30.72
CA ALA A 159 5.63 5.60 -31.66
C ALA A 159 4.99 5.22 -33.00
N GLU A 160 5.39 4.09 -33.58
CA GLU A 160 4.83 3.55 -34.82
C GLU A 160 3.31 3.33 -34.71
N ALA A 161 2.85 2.73 -33.61
CA ALA A 161 1.41 2.52 -33.38
C ALA A 161 0.65 3.85 -33.28
N ARG A 162 1.23 4.86 -32.63
CA ARG A 162 0.63 6.20 -32.54
C ARG A 162 0.42 6.83 -33.92
N GLU A 163 1.43 6.75 -34.79
CA GLU A 163 1.34 7.27 -36.15
C GLU A 163 0.25 6.55 -36.95
N ALA A 164 0.05 5.25 -36.69
CA ALA A 164 -1.02 4.45 -37.30
C ALA A 164 -2.40 4.66 -36.63
N GLY A 165 -2.52 5.50 -35.60
CA GLY A 165 -3.77 5.66 -34.85
C GLY A 165 -4.15 4.45 -34.00
N ASP A 166 -3.19 3.64 -33.60
CA ASP A 166 -3.33 2.37 -32.88
C ASP A 166 -2.57 2.40 -31.54
N SER A 167 -2.47 1.25 -30.86
CA SER A 167 -1.81 1.06 -29.58
C SER A 167 -1.08 -0.28 -29.49
N VAL A 168 -0.10 -0.36 -28.57
CA VAL A 168 0.63 -1.58 -28.26
C VAL A 168 0.59 -1.93 -26.79
N GLY A 169 0.62 -3.23 -26.49
CA GLY A 169 0.87 -3.78 -25.16
C GLY A 169 2.36 -3.96 -24.90
N GLY A 170 2.68 -4.43 -23.68
CA GLY A 170 4.05 -4.72 -23.30
C GLY A 170 4.13 -5.43 -21.96
N ARG A 171 5.34 -5.56 -21.43
CA ARG A 171 5.61 -6.31 -20.21
C ARG A 171 6.36 -5.46 -19.20
N ILE A 172 6.05 -5.69 -17.91
CA ILE A 172 6.76 -5.09 -16.76
C ILE A 172 7.27 -6.25 -15.89
N ARG A 173 8.55 -6.23 -15.57
CA ARG A 173 9.16 -7.12 -14.58
C ARG A 173 9.21 -6.42 -13.24
N CYS A 174 8.67 -7.05 -12.20
CA CYS A 174 8.72 -6.62 -10.83
C CYS A 174 9.67 -7.52 -10.03
N THR A 175 10.43 -6.92 -9.13
CA THR A 175 11.34 -7.61 -8.21
C THR A 175 11.07 -7.12 -6.80
N VAL A 176 10.92 -8.06 -5.86
CA VAL A 176 10.83 -7.78 -4.43
C VAL A 176 12.03 -8.44 -3.76
N THR A 177 12.86 -7.64 -3.10
CA THR A 177 14.09 -8.11 -2.42
C THR A 177 13.95 -8.02 -0.91
N GLY A 178 14.73 -8.82 -0.16
CA GLY A 178 14.76 -8.78 1.29
C GLY A 178 13.61 -9.53 1.98
N VAL A 179 12.79 -10.26 1.23
CA VAL A 179 11.71 -11.06 1.81
C VAL A 179 12.30 -12.30 2.49
N PRO A 180 11.98 -12.56 3.78
CA PRO A 180 12.48 -13.75 4.46
C PRO A 180 11.89 -15.04 3.85
N ALA A 181 12.58 -16.16 3.98
CA ALA A 181 12.02 -17.46 3.68
C ALA A 181 10.86 -17.79 4.64
N GLY A 182 9.84 -18.49 4.13
CA GLY A 182 8.71 -18.94 4.95
C GLY A 182 7.50 -17.99 4.97
N LEU A 183 7.50 -16.90 4.19
CA LEU A 183 6.34 -16.03 4.03
C LEU A 183 5.34 -16.69 3.07
N GLY A 184 4.06 -16.58 3.36
CA GLY A 184 2.97 -17.26 2.67
C GLY A 184 2.34 -18.35 3.53
N GLY A 185 1.17 -18.81 3.15
CA GLY A 185 0.40 -19.79 3.91
C GLY A 185 0.23 -21.14 3.21
N PRO A 186 -0.13 -22.18 3.95
CA PRO A 186 -0.43 -23.50 3.38
C PRO A 186 -1.83 -23.53 2.72
N ASP A 187 -2.70 -22.58 3.00
CA ASP A 187 -3.99 -22.45 2.30
C ASP A 187 -3.76 -21.88 0.91
N TRP A 188 -4.40 -22.45 -0.08
CA TRP A 188 -4.24 -22.05 -1.50
C TRP A 188 -4.54 -20.58 -1.77
N ARG A 189 -5.34 -19.93 -0.94
CA ARG A 189 -5.67 -18.51 -1.05
C ARG A 189 -4.60 -17.60 -0.48
N ASP A 190 -3.78 -18.13 0.44
CA ASP A 190 -2.77 -17.37 1.18
C ASP A 190 -1.35 -17.61 0.64
N THR A 191 -1.24 -18.27 -0.54
CA THR A 191 0.05 -18.40 -1.24
C THR A 191 0.53 -17.05 -1.75
N VAL A 192 1.85 -16.91 -1.84
CA VAL A 192 2.49 -15.66 -2.31
C VAL A 192 2.04 -15.32 -3.72
N GLU A 193 2.00 -16.31 -4.63
CA GLU A 193 1.55 -16.10 -6.01
C GLU A 193 0.07 -15.69 -6.06
N SER A 194 -0.80 -16.32 -5.25
CA SER A 194 -2.23 -15.97 -5.20
C SER A 194 -2.42 -14.53 -4.74
N GLU A 195 -1.74 -14.13 -3.68
CA GLU A 195 -1.87 -12.79 -3.12
C GLU A 195 -1.33 -11.72 -4.06
N ILE A 196 -0.13 -11.90 -4.62
CA ILE A 196 0.44 -10.97 -5.61
C ILE A 196 -0.46 -10.91 -6.85
N SER A 197 -0.89 -12.05 -7.37
CA SER A 197 -1.75 -12.10 -8.57
C SER A 197 -3.07 -11.36 -8.37
N ARG A 198 -3.71 -11.54 -7.22
CA ARG A 198 -4.97 -10.86 -6.87
C ARG A 198 -4.84 -9.34 -6.92
N HIS A 199 -3.74 -8.78 -6.41
CA HIS A 199 -3.48 -7.36 -6.42
C HIS A 199 -3.07 -6.85 -7.81
N VAL A 200 -2.22 -7.59 -8.52
CA VAL A 200 -1.72 -7.22 -9.84
C VAL A 200 -2.82 -7.28 -10.90
N PHE A 201 -3.71 -8.29 -10.89
CA PHE A 201 -4.84 -8.34 -11.82
C PHE A 201 -5.90 -7.26 -11.56
N ALA A 202 -5.89 -6.60 -10.41
CA ALA A 202 -6.72 -5.43 -10.15
C ALA A 202 -6.22 -4.17 -10.89
N VAL A 203 -4.97 -4.16 -11.36
CA VAL A 203 -4.41 -3.06 -12.16
C VAL A 203 -5.03 -3.11 -13.57
N PRO A 204 -5.60 -2.00 -14.07
CA PRO A 204 -6.23 -1.97 -15.39
C PRO A 204 -5.26 -2.41 -16.50
N ALA A 205 -5.78 -3.09 -17.51
CA ALA A 205 -5.07 -3.60 -18.69
C ALA A 205 -4.14 -4.81 -18.44
N VAL A 206 -3.96 -5.29 -17.24
CA VAL A 206 -3.23 -6.54 -16.97
C VAL A 206 -3.99 -7.73 -17.56
N LYS A 207 -3.27 -8.66 -18.22
CA LYS A 207 -3.82 -9.85 -18.86
C LYS A 207 -3.08 -11.15 -18.52
N ALA A 208 -1.83 -11.07 -18.08
CA ALA A 208 -1.09 -12.22 -17.59
C ALA A 208 -0.08 -11.82 -16.53
N ILE A 209 0.26 -12.76 -15.67
CA ILE A 209 1.36 -12.71 -14.72
C ILE A 209 2.09 -14.05 -14.78
N GLY A 210 3.42 -14.03 -14.76
CA GLY A 210 4.25 -15.21 -14.69
C GLY A 210 5.36 -15.01 -13.67
N PHE A 211 5.51 -15.95 -12.73
CA PHE A 211 6.54 -15.92 -11.72
C PHE A 211 7.80 -16.61 -12.23
N GLY A 212 8.99 -16.05 -11.92
CA GLY A 212 10.26 -16.58 -12.40
C GLY A 212 10.33 -16.65 -13.93
N ASP A 213 10.60 -17.83 -14.46
CA ASP A 213 10.63 -18.10 -15.90
C ASP A 213 9.22 -18.12 -16.54
N GLY A 214 8.14 -18.13 -15.71
CA GLY A 214 6.76 -18.01 -16.18
C GLY A 214 6.39 -19.08 -17.23
N GLU A 215 5.92 -18.64 -18.41
CA GLU A 215 5.55 -19.53 -19.51
C GLU A 215 6.74 -20.36 -20.04
N GLY A 216 7.98 -19.89 -19.83
CA GLY A 216 9.19 -20.59 -20.22
C GLY A 216 9.36 -21.98 -19.58
N PHE A 217 8.75 -22.19 -18.40
CA PHE A 217 8.76 -23.51 -17.75
C PHE A 217 8.22 -24.65 -18.64
N ALA A 218 7.27 -24.35 -19.51
CA ALA A 218 6.65 -25.36 -20.37
C ALA A 218 7.66 -26.03 -21.34
N ALA A 219 8.78 -25.38 -21.62
CA ALA A 219 9.83 -25.88 -22.49
C ALA A 219 10.97 -26.59 -21.73
N LEU A 220 11.01 -26.53 -20.40
CA LEU A 220 12.11 -27.06 -19.58
C LEU A 220 11.83 -28.48 -19.09
N ARG A 221 12.90 -29.24 -18.90
CA ARG A 221 12.88 -30.48 -18.13
C ARG A 221 13.03 -30.17 -16.66
N GLY A 222 12.58 -31.06 -15.76
CA GLY A 222 12.71 -30.85 -14.33
C GLY A 222 14.16 -30.59 -13.87
N SER A 223 15.15 -31.27 -14.45
CA SER A 223 16.57 -31.06 -14.18
C SER A 223 17.10 -29.69 -14.61
N GLU A 224 16.44 -29.03 -15.55
CA GLU A 224 16.77 -27.68 -16.04
C GLU A 224 16.01 -26.60 -15.27
N ALA A 225 14.79 -26.93 -14.81
CA ALA A 225 13.86 -26.04 -14.14
C ALA A 225 14.17 -25.87 -12.64
N ASN A 226 14.71 -26.91 -11.99
CA ASN A 226 14.90 -26.93 -10.55
C ASN A 226 16.04 -26.01 -10.10
N ASP A 227 15.73 -25.11 -9.16
CA ASP A 227 16.70 -24.24 -8.51
C ASP A 227 17.47 -25.03 -7.43
N ALA A 228 18.71 -25.42 -7.72
CA ALA A 228 19.52 -26.22 -6.81
C ALA A 228 19.89 -25.42 -5.55
N PHE A 229 19.66 -26.00 -4.37
CA PHE A 229 20.02 -25.38 -3.09
C PHE A 229 21.52 -25.44 -2.80
N TYR A 230 22.03 -24.44 -2.11
CA TYR A 230 23.34 -24.45 -1.48
C TYR A 230 23.31 -23.63 -0.16
N THR A 231 24.34 -23.77 0.65
CA THR A 231 24.51 -23.02 1.91
C THR A 231 25.90 -22.42 2.00
N ASP A 232 26.00 -21.28 2.67
CA ASP A 232 27.25 -20.66 3.10
C ASP A 232 27.63 -21.00 4.56
N GLY A 233 26.82 -21.87 5.20
CA GLY A 233 26.98 -22.26 6.61
C GLY A 233 26.07 -21.46 7.57
N ALA A 234 25.50 -20.34 7.13
CA ALA A 234 24.59 -19.50 7.92
C ALA A 234 23.17 -19.49 7.34
N SER A 235 23.07 -19.48 6.01
CA SER A 235 21.81 -19.37 5.29
C SER A 235 21.73 -20.36 4.14
N VAL A 236 20.52 -20.60 3.64
CA VAL A 236 20.25 -21.44 2.47
C VAL A 236 19.82 -20.54 1.31
N TYR A 237 20.39 -20.80 0.16
CA TYR A 237 20.15 -20.07 -1.10
C TYR A 237 19.87 -21.03 -2.24
N THR A 238 19.47 -20.52 -3.40
CA THR A 238 19.40 -21.28 -4.64
C THR A 238 20.43 -20.75 -5.66
N LYS A 239 20.98 -21.64 -6.48
CA LYS A 239 21.99 -21.29 -7.51
C LYS A 239 21.39 -20.51 -8.68
N THR A 240 20.12 -20.73 -8.94
CA THR A 240 19.29 -20.04 -9.93
C THR A 240 18.02 -19.57 -9.24
N ASN A 241 17.22 -18.74 -9.90
CA ASN A 241 15.96 -18.27 -9.34
C ASN A 241 14.86 -18.35 -10.43
N ARG A 242 14.74 -19.53 -11.04
CA ARG A 242 13.78 -19.80 -12.10
C ARG A 242 12.34 -19.77 -11.58
N THR A 243 12.14 -20.26 -10.35
CA THR A 243 10.82 -20.22 -9.66
C THR A 243 10.42 -18.82 -9.20
N GLY A 244 11.34 -17.84 -9.27
CA GLY A 244 11.05 -16.46 -8.85
C GLY A 244 10.91 -16.29 -7.35
N GLY A 245 11.67 -17.05 -6.56
CA GLY A 245 11.74 -16.91 -5.09
C GLY A 245 10.63 -17.62 -4.33
N ILE A 246 9.80 -18.44 -4.99
CA ILE A 246 8.61 -19.05 -4.41
C ILE A 246 8.60 -20.55 -4.72
N ASN A 247 8.44 -21.38 -3.69
CA ASN A 247 8.27 -22.81 -3.82
C ASN A 247 7.05 -23.28 -3.03
N GLY A 248 6.10 -23.92 -3.70
CA GLY A 248 4.87 -24.40 -3.06
C GLY A 248 4.00 -23.30 -2.43
N GLY A 249 4.05 -22.09 -2.98
CA GLY A 249 3.29 -20.93 -2.48
C GLY A 249 3.96 -20.16 -1.35
N VAL A 250 5.19 -20.54 -0.97
CA VAL A 250 5.92 -19.96 0.16
C VAL A 250 7.27 -19.41 -0.33
N THR A 251 7.71 -18.28 0.21
CA THR A 251 9.00 -17.69 -0.14
C THR A 251 10.16 -18.58 0.30
N ASN A 252 11.19 -18.67 -0.51
CA ASN A 252 12.40 -19.45 -0.21
C ASN A 252 13.61 -18.59 0.20
N GLY A 253 13.43 -17.26 0.39
CA GLY A 253 14.47 -16.31 0.78
C GLY A 253 15.21 -15.67 -0.40
N MET A 254 14.97 -16.12 -1.62
CA MET A 254 15.44 -15.46 -2.83
C MET A 254 14.50 -14.31 -3.21
N ASP A 255 14.97 -13.42 -4.10
CA ASP A 255 14.15 -12.34 -4.63
C ASP A 255 12.87 -12.88 -5.27
N ILE A 256 11.72 -12.29 -4.93
CA ILE A 256 10.48 -12.58 -5.66
C ILE A 256 10.53 -11.84 -6.99
N ILE A 257 10.46 -12.61 -8.09
CA ILE A 257 10.51 -12.07 -9.45
C ILE A 257 9.27 -12.52 -10.22
N PHE A 258 8.55 -11.56 -10.80
CA PHE A 258 7.43 -11.86 -11.68
C PHE A 258 7.34 -10.86 -12.84
N THR A 259 6.73 -11.29 -13.94
CA THR A 259 6.52 -10.48 -15.14
C THR A 259 5.02 -10.33 -15.41
N VAL A 260 4.58 -9.09 -15.63
CA VAL A 260 3.19 -8.72 -15.88
C VAL A 260 3.03 -8.33 -17.34
N THR A 261 2.05 -8.91 -18.02
CA THR A 261 1.72 -8.57 -19.42
C THR A 261 0.48 -7.67 -19.45
N PHE A 262 0.62 -6.56 -20.15
CA PHE A 262 -0.43 -5.58 -20.40
C PHE A 262 -0.91 -5.68 -21.83
N ARG A 263 -2.24 -5.62 -22.01
CA ARG A 263 -2.84 -5.51 -23.33
C ARG A 263 -2.63 -4.11 -23.94
N PRO A 264 -2.76 -3.95 -25.25
CA PRO A 264 -2.90 -2.65 -25.89
C PRO A 264 -4.08 -1.84 -25.33
N THR A 265 -3.96 -0.53 -25.35
CA THR A 265 -5.05 0.37 -24.93
C THR A 265 -6.23 0.25 -25.89
N PRO A 266 -7.46 0.00 -25.43
CA PRO A 266 -8.60 -0.21 -26.33
C PRO A 266 -9.11 1.06 -27.02
N SER A 267 -8.79 2.23 -26.47
CA SER A 267 -9.14 3.52 -27.08
C SER A 267 -8.11 3.88 -28.14
N ILE A 268 -8.43 3.64 -29.41
CA ILE A 268 -7.61 3.94 -30.57
C ILE A 268 -8.33 4.89 -31.54
N ALA A 269 -7.57 5.61 -32.36
CA ALA A 269 -8.11 6.54 -33.33
C ALA A 269 -8.63 5.88 -34.60
N SER A 270 -8.23 4.63 -34.84
CA SER A 270 -8.77 3.85 -35.97
C SER A 270 -10.23 3.44 -35.74
N PRO A 271 -11.08 3.45 -36.78
CA PRO A 271 -12.46 2.98 -36.68
C PRO A 271 -12.55 1.54 -36.21
N GLN A 272 -13.48 1.25 -35.31
CA GLN A 272 -13.69 -0.08 -34.75
C GLN A 272 -15.19 -0.46 -34.86
N GLU A 273 -15.46 -1.71 -35.20
CA GLU A 273 -16.82 -2.26 -35.17
C GLU A 273 -17.33 -2.37 -33.73
N THR A 274 -18.58 -1.96 -33.49
CA THR A 274 -19.25 -1.99 -32.20
C THR A 274 -20.76 -2.06 -32.39
N VAL A 275 -21.50 -1.81 -31.31
CA VAL A 275 -22.98 -1.77 -31.34
C VAL A 275 -23.49 -0.47 -30.76
N ASP A 276 -24.64 -0.02 -31.24
CA ASP A 276 -25.45 0.98 -30.56
C ASP A 276 -26.38 0.26 -29.58
N LEU A 277 -26.18 0.45 -28.29
CA LEU A 277 -26.93 -0.23 -27.21
C LEU A 277 -28.36 0.26 -27.09
N HIS A 278 -28.67 1.46 -27.60
CA HIS A 278 -30.04 1.99 -27.57
C HIS A 278 -30.87 1.47 -28.75
N ARG A 279 -30.27 1.43 -29.96
CA ARG A 279 -30.94 0.97 -31.19
C ARG A 279 -30.85 -0.53 -31.39
N MET A 280 -29.91 -1.20 -30.67
CA MET A 280 -29.60 -2.62 -30.85
C MET A 280 -29.13 -2.95 -32.28
N GLU A 281 -28.28 -2.10 -32.86
CA GLU A 281 -27.76 -2.21 -34.21
C GLU A 281 -26.25 -2.22 -34.24
N ASN A 282 -25.65 -2.90 -35.22
CA ASN A 282 -24.22 -2.84 -35.49
C ASN A 282 -23.83 -1.46 -36.01
N THR A 283 -22.72 -0.92 -35.51
CA THR A 283 -22.20 0.39 -35.90
C THR A 283 -20.68 0.41 -35.84
N THR A 284 -20.08 1.55 -36.09
CA THR A 284 -18.64 1.77 -35.94
C THR A 284 -18.41 2.93 -34.97
N VAL A 285 -17.31 2.87 -34.22
CA VAL A 285 -16.86 3.94 -33.36
C VAL A 285 -15.44 4.33 -33.70
N THR A 286 -15.18 5.62 -33.74
CA THR A 286 -13.82 6.18 -33.76
C THR A 286 -13.65 6.96 -32.48
N VAL A 287 -12.69 6.55 -31.66
CA VAL A 287 -12.49 7.17 -30.35
C VAL A 287 -11.61 8.40 -30.51
N GLY A 288 -12.23 9.57 -30.44
CA GLY A 288 -11.53 10.85 -30.40
C GLY A 288 -10.89 11.13 -29.05
N GLY A 289 -10.04 12.16 -28.97
CA GLY A 289 -9.47 12.63 -27.72
C GLY A 289 -8.03 12.16 -27.46
N ARG A 290 -7.63 12.21 -26.18
CA ARG A 290 -6.25 12.00 -25.74
C ARG A 290 -6.09 10.59 -25.18
N HIS A 291 -5.43 9.72 -25.94
CA HIS A 291 -5.24 8.31 -25.55
C HIS A 291 -3.75 7.95 -25.51
N ASP A 292 -3.42 6.94 -24.68
CA ASP A 292 -2.08 6.37 -24.65
C ASP A 292 -1.90 5.41 -25.82
N SER A 293 -0.85 5.55 -26.59
CA SER A 293 -0.44 4.51 -27.56
C SER A 293 0.19 3.30 -26.85
N CYS A 294 0.67 3.46 -25.62
CA CYS A 294 1.17 2.37 -24.78
C CYS A 294 1.05 2.72 -23.30
N VAL A 295 0.10 2.09 -22.60
CA VAL A 295 -0.10 2.31 -21.16
C VAL A 295 1.06 1.80 -20.29
N VAL A 296 1.84 0.83 -20.80
CA VAL A 296 2.97 0.20 -20.08
C VAL A 296 4.03 1.23 -19.69
N LEU A 297 4.23 2.27 -20.52
CA LEU A 297 5.23 3.32 -20.28
C LEU A 297 5.02 4.09 -18.97
N ARG A 298 3.86 3.95 -18.34
CA ARG A 298 3.52 4.59 -17.06
C ARG A 298 2.94 3.64 -16.00
N ALA A 299 2.93 2.34 -16.26
CA ALA A 299 2.26 1.38 -15.38
C ALA A 299 3.20 0.79 -14.31
N ALA A 300 4.52 0.96 -14.40
CA ALA A 300 5.46 0.40 -13.44
C ALA A 300 5.15 0.78 -11.97
N PRO A 301 4.85 2.05 -11.62
CA PRO A 301 4.50 2.41 -10.24
C PRO A 301 3.21 1.74 -9.74
N ALA A 302 2.25 1.45 -10.63
CA ALA A 302 1.03 0.74 -10.25
C ALA A 302 1.30 -0.75 -9.96
N VAL A 303 2.24 -1.37 -10.70
CA VAL A 303 2.68 -2.75 -10.43
C VAL A 303 3.46 -2.82 -9.12
N GLU A 304 4.38 -1.88 -8.87
CA GLU A 304 5.08 -1.76 -7.58
C GLU A 304 4.10 -1.59 -6.41
N ALA A 305 3.10 -0.72 -6.57
CA ALA A 305 2.09 -0.49 -5.56
C ALA A 305 1.29 -1.75 -5.24
N ALA A 306 0.84 -2.47 -6.28
CA ALA A 306 0.11 -3.72 -6.14
C ALA A 306 0.97 -4.79 -5.43
N ALA A 307 2.25 -4.92 -5.82
CA ALA A 307 3.19 -5.85 -5.19
C ALA A 307 3.45 -5.48 -3.72
N ALA A 308 3.72 -4.20 -3.43
CA ALA A 308 3.98 -3.74 -2.07
C ALA A 308 2.80 -4.01 -1.13
N LEU A 309 1.57 -3.71 -1.57
CA LEU A 309 0.35 -3.97 -0.81
C LEU A 309 0.13 -5.48 -0.60
N ALA A 310 0.42 -6.32 -1.60
CA ALA A 310 0.35 -7.77 -1.47
C ALA A 310 1.34 -8.30 -0.43
N ILE A 311 2.59 -7.85 -0.46
CA ILE A 311 3.62 -8.26 0.51
C ILE A 311 3.26 -7.78 1.92
N CYS A 312 2.79 -6.52 2.10
CA CYS A 312 2.31 -6.04 3.39
C CYS A 312 1.18 -6.91 3.98
N ARG A 313 0.37 -7.52 3.11
CA ARG A 313 -0.72 -8.38 3.54
C ARG A 313 -0.23 -9.77 3.98
N LEU A 314 0.84 -10.27 3.37
CA LEU A 314 1.45 -11.55 3.72
C LEU A 314 2.32 -11.49 4.98
N LEU A 315 2.88 -10.33 5.31
CA LEU A 315 3.66 -10.15 6.52
C LEU A 315 2.80 -10.43 7.77
N PRO A 316 3.34 -11.12 8.78
CA PRO A 316 2.66 -11.28 10.06
C PRO A 316 2.32 -9.89 10.62
N ALA A 317 1.20 -9.79 11.35
CA ALA A 317 0.86 -8.55 12.02
C ALA A 317 2.00 -8.18 12.97
N ASP A 318 2.36 -6.90 13.03
CA ASP A 318 3.43 -6.41 13.92
C ASP A 318 3.19 -6.81 15.39
N SER A 319 1.92 -6.92 15.81
CA SER A 319 1.52 -7.39 17.12
C SER A 319 2.01 -8.81 17.46
N ASP A 320 2.26 -9.66 16.46
CA ASP A 320 2.53 -11.09 16.62
C ASP A 320 4.03 -11.41 16.50
N THR A 321 4.86 -10.40 16.15
CA THR A 321 6.31 -10.58 16.06
C THR A 321 6.99 -10.14 17.34
N LEU A 322 8.12 -10.78 17.70
CA LEU A 322 8.94 -10.34 18.84
C LEU A 322 9.38 -8.88 18.71
N ALA A 323 9.70 -8.45 17.48
CA ALA A 323 10.06 -7.06 17.20
C ALA A 323 8.89 -6.11 17.40
N GLY A 324 7.68 -6.48 16.96
CA GLY A 324 6.46 -5.70 17.18
C GLY A 324 6.07 -5.62 18.66
N LEU A 325 6.15 -6.74 19.38
CA LEU A 325 5.91 -6.76 20.83
C LEU A 325 6.94 -5.91 21.60
N ARG A 326 8.20 -5.89 21.19
CA ARG A 326 9.23 -5.02 21.79
C ARG A 326 8.90 -3.53 21.52
N ARG A 327 8.55 -3.16 20.28
CA ARG A 327 8.12 -1.77 20.00
C ARG A 327 6.94 -1.34 20.85
N GLN A 328 5.92 -2.20 21.00
CA GLN A 328 4.78 -1.90 21.87
C GLN A 328 5.21 -1.74 23.33
N LEU A 329 6.17 -2.51 23.80
CA LEU A 329 6.73 -2.38 25.15
C LEU A 329 7.49 -1.06 25.31
N ASP A 330 8.32 -0.68 24.31
CA ASP A 330 9.05 0.59 24.28
C ASP A 330 8.08 1.79 24.33
N ASP A 331 6.96 1.75 23.59
CA ASP A 331 5.91 2.77 23.63
C ASP A 331 5.27 2.90 25.03
N VAL A 332 5.04 1.77 25.70
CA VAL A 332 4.52 1.75 27.09
C VAL A 332 5.54 2.35 28.06
N ASP A 333 6.81 2.01 27.91
CA ASP A 333 7.90 2.52 28.75
C ASP A 333 8.07 4.04 28.57
N GLU A 334 7.93 4.57 27.36
CA GLU A 334 7.93 6.02 27.10
C GLU A 334 6.74 6.72 27.81
N GLN A 335 5.54 6.16 27.72
CA GLN A 335 4.36 6.68 28.43
C GLN A 335 4.54 6.63 29.95
N MET A 336 5.07 5.52 30.48
CA MET A 336 5.37 5.39 31.90
C MET A 336 6.37 6.44 32.36
N THR A 337 7.43 6.71 31.58
CA THR A 337 8.43 7.72 31.87
C THR A 337 7.81 9.13 31.93
N ALA A 338 6.94 9.48 30.99
CA ALA A 338 6.24 10.75 30.97
C ALA A 338 5.30 10.91 32.17
N LEU A 339 4.58 9.84 32.52
CA LEU A 339 3.68 9.84 33.70
C LEU A 339 4.46 9.91 35.02
N LEU A 340 5.63 9.27 35.09
CA LEU A 340 6.54 9.37 36.25
C LEU A 340 7.03 10.81 36.44
N ALA A 341 7.51 11.45 35.35
CA ALA A 341 7.95 12.85 35.41
C ALA A 341 6.83 13.79 35.95
N ARG A 342 5.61 13.64 35.40
CA ARG A 342 4.43 14.40 35.89
C ARG A 342 4.11 14.13 37.36
N ARG A 343 4.24 12.87 37.78
CA ARG A 343 3.98 12.46 39.15
C ARG A 343 4.98 13.09 40.15
N LEU A 344 6.24 13.14 39.78
CA LEU A 344 7.29 13.77 40.61
C LEU A 344 7.11 15.28 40.69
N THR A 345 6.74 15.95 39.60
CA THR A 345 6.40 17.38 39.62
C THR A 345 5.28 17.66 40.65
N LEU A 346 4.19 16.88 40.60
CA LEU A 346 3.07 17.00 41.54
C LEU A 346 3.50 16.69 43.00
N ALA A 347 4.44 15.74 43.19
CA ALA A 347 4.97 15.44 44.51
C ALA A 347 5.76 16.64 45.10
N GLY A 348 6.57 17.33 44.29
CA GLY A 348 7.27 18.54 44.70
C GLY A 348 6.29 19.69 45.05
N GLU A 349 5.20 19.84 44.29
CA GLU A 349 4.15 20.82 44.61
C GLU A 349 3.46 20.49 45.94
N ILE A 350 3.16 19.23 46.22
CA ILE A 350 2.62 18.76 47.49
C ILE A 350 3.60 19.04 48.63
N GLY A 351 4.90 18.83 48.42
CA GLY A 351 5.95 19.16 49.41
C GLY A 351 5.89 20.61 49.82
N ARG A 352 5.87 21.53 48.86
CA ARG A 352 5.75 22.98 49.12
C ARG A 352 4.50 23.35 49.91
N VAL A 353 3.35 22.78 49.58
CA VAL A 353 2.11 23.04 50.30
C VAL A 353 2.16 22.50 51.73
N LYS A 354 2.68 21.30 51.95
CA LYS A 354 2.84 20.70 53.28
C LYS A 354 3.78 21.53 54.15
N ALA A 355 4.91 21.99 53.62
CA ALA A 355 5.85 22.84 54.32
C ALA A 355 5.18 24.15 54.74
N ALA A 356 4.43 24.80 53.86
CA ALA A 356 3.69 26.03 54.19
C ALA A 356 2.61 25.83 55.25
N GLN A 357 2.10 24.61 55.40
CA GLN A 357 1.08 24.26 56.41
C GLN A 357 1.63 23.56 57.64
N GLY A 358 2.95 23.35 57.75
CA GLY A 358 3.59 22.65 58.87
C GLY A 358 3.20 21.16 58.95
N LEU A 359 2.83 20.53 57.82
CA LEU A 359 2.40 19.15 57.77
C LEU A 359 3.59 18.21 57.49
N PRO A 360 3.62 16.99 58.08
CA PRO A 360 4.68 16.03 57.82
C PRO A 360 4.62 15.50 56.37
N VAL A 361 5.79 15.22 55.79
CA VAL A 361 5.93 14.62 54.45
C VAL A 361 5.26 13.24 54.43
N LEU A 362 5.53 12.39 55.43
CA LEU A 362 4.99 11.03 55.51
C LEU A 362 3.55 11.04 56.06
N ASP A 363 2.62 10.55 55.22
CA ASP A 363 1.24 10.25 55.60
C ASP A 363 0.97 8.76 55.43
N LYS A 364 1.13 7.99 56.52
CA LYS A 364 0.97 6.52 56.51
C LYS A 364 -0.43 6.07 56.11
N ALA A 365 -1.47 6.84 56.56
CA ALA A 365 -2.86 6.51 56.26
C ALA A 365 -3.15 6.67 54.73
N ARG A 366 -2.67 7.76 54.16
CA ARG A 366 -2.78 8.03 52.74
C ARG A 366 -2.03 6.99 51.89
N GLU A 367 -0.80 6.63 52.29
CA GLU A 367 -0.02 5.62 51.59
C GLU A 367 -0.71 4.25 51.61
N ALA A 368 -1.27 3.82 52.73
CA ALA A 368 -2.02 2.59 52.85
C ALA A 368 -3.28 2.59 51.94
N ALA A 369 -4.02 3.71 51.93
CA ALA A 369 -5.20 3.87 51.07
C ALA A 369 -4.84 3.81 49.57
N VAL A 370 -3.72 4.43 49.17
CA VAL A 370 -3.23 4.37 47.78
C VAL A 370 -2.86 2.96 47.39
N LEU A 371 -2.12 2.22 48.21
CA LEU A 371 -1.75 0.82 47.92
C LEU A 371 -2.96 -0.06 47.75
N ALA A 372 -3.94 0.02 48.63
CA ALA A 372 -5.18 -0.74 48.53
C ALA A 372 -5.93 -0.41 47.24
N SER A 373 -6.19 0.87 46.97
CA SER A 373 -6.96 1.29 45.79
C SER A 373 -6.27 0.95 44.48
N ARG A 374 -4.94 0.97 44.39
CA ARG A 374 -4.20 0.62 43.16
C ARG A 374 -4.10 -0.89 42.97
N GLY A 375 -3.93 -1.64 44.06
CA GLY A 375 -4.00 -3.11 44.04
C GLY A 375 -5.35 -3.63 43.51
N ASP A 376 -6.44 -2.97 43.85
CA ASP A 376 -7.79 -3.33 43.43
C ASP A 376 -8.05 -3.09 41.94
N LEU A 377 -7.28 -2.21 41.28
CA LEU A 377 -7.40 -1.98 39.82
C LEU A 377 -6.87 -3.15 39.00
N LEU A 378 -5.95 -3.96 39.54
CA LEU A 378 -5.39 -5.14 38.84
C LEU A 378 -5.26 -6.32 39.80
N PRO A 379 -6.37 -6.92 40.26
CA PRO A 379 -6.40 -7.92 41.34
C PRO A 379 -5.47 -9.11 41.10
N GLN A 380 -5.39 -9.59 39.86
CA GLN A 380 -4.55 -10.73 39.47
C GLN A 380 -3.04 -10.43 39.51
N ARG A 381 -2.65 -9.18 39.65
CA ARG A 381 -1.26 -8.69 39.76
C ARG A 381 -1.04 -7.78 40.97
N ARG A 382 -1.91 -7.84 41.95
CA ARG A 382 -1.95 -6.98 43.13
C ARG A 382 -0.58 -6.77 43.77
N THR A 383 0.14 -7.85 44.04
CA THR A 383 1.46 -7.82 44.68
C THR A 383 2.49 -7.02 43.87
N GLN A 384 2.49 -7.20 42.53
CA GLN A 384 3.37 -6.44 41.63
C GLN A 384 3.03 -4.95 41.65
N VAL A 385 1.74 -4.61 41.57
CA VAL A 385 1.26 -3.22 41.63
C VAL A 385 1.64 -2.56 42.96
N GLU A 386 1.36 -3.21 44.07
CA GLU A 386 1.72 -2.67 45.40
C GLU A 386 3.25 -2.46 45.55
N ARG A 387 4.07 -3.38 45.07
CA ARG A 387 5.52 -3.25 45.06
C ARG A 387 5.99 -2.03 44.26
N LEU A 388 5.46 -1.86 43.04
CA LEU A 388 5.74 -0.68 42.19
C LEU A 388 5.34 0.61 42.90
N PHE A 389 4.12 0.68 43.44
CA PHE A 389 3.63 1.90 44.10
C PHE A 389 4.36 2.23 45.37
N ARG A 390 4.90 1.28 46.13
CA ARG A 390 5.82 1.53 47.24
C ARG A 390 7.10 2.25 46.79
N LEU A 391 7.70 1.85 45.69
CA LEU A 391 8.86 2.53 45.08
C LEU A 391 8.48 3.96 44.66
N LEU A 392 7.40 4.10 43.90
CA LEU A 392 6.92 5.41 43.45
C LEU A 392 6.60 6.38 44.62
N MET A 393 6.11 5.87 45.74
CA MET A 393 5.85 6.69 46.93
C MET A 393 7.16 7.06 47.64
N ALA A 394 8.17 6.18 47.70
CA ALA A 394 9.48 6.49 48.21
C ALA A 394 10.14 7.64 47.44
N GLU A 395 10.20 7.53 46.11
CA GLU A 395 10.71 8.61 45.23
C GLU A 395 9.92 9.93 45.42
N SER A 396 8.61 9.84 45.58
CA SER A 396 7.80 11.05 45.83
C SER A 396 8.05 11.70 47.18
N ARG A 397 8.43 10.94 48.22
CA ARG A 397 8.82 11.52 49.50
C ARG A 397 10.14 12.27 49.36
N GLU A 398 11.14 11.67 48.71
CA GLU A 398 12.40 12.36 48.45
C GLU A 398 12.22 13.65 47.67
N GLU A 399 11.32 13.65 46.68
CA GLU A 399 10.99 14.87 45.91
C GLU A 399 10.27 15.92 46.74
N GLN A 400 9.35 15.51 47.66
CA GLN A 400 8.71 16.42 48.61
C GLN A 400 9.71 17.05 49.61
N GLU A 401 10.70 16.25 50.09
CA GLU A 401 11.76 16.72 51.00
C GLU A 401 12.71 17.72 50.34
N ARG A 402 12.97 17.57 49.02
CA ARG A 402 13.80 18.51 48.25
C ARG A 402 13.16 19.88 48.06
N HIS A 403 11.85 19.93 48.06
CA HIS A 403 11.08 21.13 47.74
C HIS A 403 10.26 21.70 48.91
N GLY A 404 10.25 21.04 50.05
CA GLY A 404 9.66 21.46 51.32
C GLY A 404 10.71 21.95 52.29
#